data_abbae5913b7501e04a1a2e17bcce4961
#
_entry.id   abbae5913b7501e04a1a2e17bcce4961
#
_cell.length_a   1.000
_cell.length_b   1.000
_cell.length_c   1.000
_cell.angle_alpha   90.00
_cell.angle_beta   90.00
_cell.angle_gamma   90.00
#
_symmetry.space_group_name_H-M   'P 1'
#
loop_
_entity.id
_entity.type
_entity.pdbx_description
1 polymer ?
#
loop_
_entity_poly.entity_id
_entity_poly.type
_entity_poly.pdbx_seq_one_letter_code
_entity_poly.pdbx_strand_id
1 'polypeptide(L)'
;MTGEDARIGSVQRLKQAVPVPQGFTLHLADIVPPDMLRGEALMRDVWRIGMSRMTLEPGQDPWSVPLPSKHVADRLHRFAWLPDLFAQGEQGAVRARAHVDAWIAQNGRFNGFAWRLDPTAARLWHWLRCGEDLFE
;
A
#
# COMPACT_ATOMS: atom_id res chain seq x y z
N MET A 1 -24.46 17.44 -24.53
CA MET A 1 -23.94 16.86 -23.29
C MET A 1 -24.70 15.57 -23.04
N THR A 2 -24.03 14.43 -23.10
CA THR A 2 -24.64 13.15 -22.79
C THR A 2 -24.75 12.96 -21.28
N GLY A 3 -25.68 12.14 -20.79
CA GLY A 3 -25.89 11.93 -19.34
C GLY A 3 -24.65 11.41 -18.58
N GLU A 4 -23.67 10.88 -19.30
CA GLU A 4 -22.42 10.38 -18.77
C GLU A 4 -21.47 11.54 -18.37
N ASP A 5 -21.38 12.57 -19.18
CA ASP A 5 -20.55 13.75 -18.90
C ASP A 5 -21.06 14.52 -17.68
N ALA A 6 -22.38 14.57 -17.46
CA ALA A 6 -22.98 15.19 -16.29
C ALA A 6 -22.67 14.41 -14.99
N ARG A 7 -22.61 13.07 -15.06
CA ARG A 7 -22.27 12.21 -13.90
C ARG A 7 -20.80 12.36 -13.52
N ILE A 8 -19.89 12.36 -14.50
CA ILE A 8 -18.45 12.56 -14.25
C ILE A 8 -18.19 13.91 -13.63
N GLY A 9 -18.83 14.96 -14.12
CA GLY A 9 -18.71 16.32 -13.56
C GLY A 9 -19.24 16.42 -12.14
N SER A 10 -20.31 15.70 -11.80
CA SER A 10 -20.89 15.69 -10.45
C SER A 10 -19.99 14.96 -9.44
N VAL A 11 -19.41 13.82 -9.82
CA VAL A 11 -18.45 13.09 -8.97
C VAL A 11 -17.18 13.90 -8.74
N GLN A 12 -16.71 14.60 -9.74
CA GLN A 12 -15.53 15.46 -9.65
C GLN A 12 -15.75 16.68 -8.76
N ARG A 13 -16.95 17.28 -8.80
CA ARG A 13 -17.36 18.36 -7.90
C ARG A 13 -17.51 17.91 -6.45
N LEU A 14 -18.02 16.69 -6.23
CA LEU A 14 -18.09 16.09 -4.89
C LEU A 14 -16.69 15.86 -4.31
N LYS A 15 -15.74 15.39 -5.11
CA LYS A 15 -14.33 15.24 -4.67
C LYS A 15 -13.69 16.59 -4.28
N GLN A 16 -14.06 17.68 -4.93
CA GLN A 16 -13.55 19.03 -4.62
C GLN A 16 -14.23 19.63 -3.38
N ALA A 17 -15.41 19.18 -3.00
CA ALA A 17 -16.18 19.70 -1.86
C ALA A 17 -15.82 19.00 -0.54
N VAL A 18 -15.11 17.88 -0.56
CA VAL A 18 -14.69 17.17 0.65
C VAL A 18 -13.36 17.77 1.12
N PRO A 19 -13.31 18.32 2.35
CA PRO A 19 -12.04 18.82 2.90
C PRO A 19 -11.00 17.73 2.93
N VAL A 20 -9.78 18.04 2.51
CA VAL A 20 -8.65 17.13 2.66
C VAL A 20 -8.33 17.02 4.16
N PRO A 21 -8.30 15.81 4.74
CA PRO A 21 -7.93 15.63 6.14
C PRO A 21 -6.53 16.19 6.40
N GLN A 22 -6.37 16.91 7.51
CA GLN A 22 -5.10 17.53 7.89
C GLN A 22 -4.25 16.65 8.81
N GLY A 23 -4.79 15.50 9.25
CA GLY A 23 -4.10 14.56 10.12
C GLY A 23 -5.05 13.51 10.70
N PHE A 24 -4.51 12.71 11.59
CA PHE A 24 -5.27 11.67 12.29
C PHE A 24 -5.81 12.21 13.61
N THR A 25 -7.08 11.95 13.87
CA THR A 25 -7.72 12.26 15.16
C THR A 25 -7.61 11.10 16.15
N LEU A 26 -7.26 9.93 15.68
CA LEU A 26 -7.13 8.72 16.48
C LEU A 26 -5.93 7.91 15.98
N HIS A 27 -5.05 7.54 16.91
CA HIS A 27 -3.98 6.59 16.62
C HIS A 27 -4.45 5.17 16.94
N LEU A 28 -4.39 4.29 15.95
CA LEU A 28 -4.71 2.88 16.15
C LEU A 28 -3.54 2.22 16.87
N ALA A 29 -3.81 1.63 18.04
CA ALA A 29 -2.83 0.79 18.72
C ALA A 29 -2.52 -0.44 17.86
N ASP A 30 -1.26 -0.85 17.83
CA ASP A 30 -0.85 -2.08 17.18
C ASP A 30 -1.40 -3.29 17.95
N ILE A 31 -2.48 -3.85 17.42
CA ILE A 31 -3.11 -5.05 17.98
C ILE A 31 -2.26 -6.29 17.64
N VAL A 32 -1.61 -6.26 16.48
CA VAL A 32 -0.70 -7.32 16.03
C VAL A 32 0.69 -6.70 15.90
N PRO A 33 1.69 -7.20 16.64
CA PRO A 33 3.05 -6.69 16.55
C PRO A 33 3.62 -6.95 15.15
N PRO A 34 4.53 -6.09 14.67
CA PRO A 34 5.20 -6.30 13.40
C PRO A 34 6.11 -7.54 13.46
N ASP A 35 6.24 -8.20 12.32
CA ASP A 35 7.19 -9.31 12.16
C ASP A 35 8.58 -8.76 11.83
N MET A 36 9.44 -8.74 12.84
CA MET A 36 10.79 -8.18 12.72
C MET A 36 11.66 -8.95 11.73
N LEU A 37 11.54 -10.29 11.67
CA LEU A 37 12.33 -11.10 10.75
C LEU A 37 11.90 -10.87 9.29
N ARG A 38 10.62 -10.73 9.05
CA ARG A 38 10.11 -10.37 7.73
C ARG A 38 10.57 -8.97 7.33
N GLY A 39 10.54 -8.01 8.25
CA GLY A 39 11.04 -6.66 8.03
C GLY A 39 12.54 -6.64 7.68
N GLU A 40 13.36 -7.37 8.41
CA GLU A 40 14.80 -7.51 8.11
C GLU A 40 15.04 -8.13 6.72
N ALA A 41 14.25 -9.13 6.34
CA ALA A 41 14.33 -9.72 5.01
C ALA A 41 13.97 -8.69 3.92
N LEU A 42 12.92 -7.90 4.13
CA LEU A 42 12.52 -6.83 3.22
C LEU A 42 13.61 -5.76 3.06
N MET A 43 14.34 -5.44 4.13
CA MET A 43 15.48 -4.54 4.05
C MET A 43 16.62 -5.06 3.17
N ARG A 44 16.70 -6.37 2.97
CA ARG A 44 17.63 -7.04 2.05
C ARG A 44 17.00 -7.39 0.70
N ASP A 45 15.87 -6.76 0.37
CA ASP A 45 15.10 -7.00 -0.87
C ASP A 45 14.60 -8.45 -1.02
N VAL A 46 14.47 -9.18 0.08
CA VAL A 46 13.91 -10.53 0.12
C VAL A 46 12.46 -10.47 0.59
N TRP A 47 11.56 -10.83 -0.30
CA TRP A 47 10.12 -10.80 -0.10
C TRP A 47 9.59 -12.21 0.13
N ARG A 48 9.09 -12.48 1.31
CA ARG A 48 8.43 -13.75 1.67
C ARG A 48 6.93 -13.51 1.73
N ILE A 49 6.22 -14.01 0.74
CA ILE A 49 4.78 -13.83 0.59
C ILE A 49 4.10 -15.20 0.56
N GLY A 50 3.48 -15.58 1.67
CA GLY A 50 2.95 -16.93 1.85
C GLY A 50 4.09 -17.96 1.78
N MET A 51 3.97 -18.93 0.90
CA MET A 51 4.99 -19.95 0.64
C MET A 51 6.01 -19.54 -0.44
N SER A 52 5.81 -18.38 -1.04
CA SER A 52 6.67 -17.87 -2.11
C SER A 52 7.76 -16.96 -1.57
N ARG A 53 8.91 -17.01 -2.23
CA ARG A 53 10.03 -16.12 -1.98
C ARG A 53 10.45 -15.47 -3.30
N MET A 54 10.63 -14.18 -3.29
CA MET A 54 11.23 -13.45 -4.41
C MET A 54 12.30 -12.49 -3.90
N THR A 55 13.26 -12.18 -4.74
CA THR A 55 14.32 -11.21 -4.46
C THR A 55 14.25 -10.12 -5.50
N LEU A 56 14.29 -8.87 -5.07
CA LEU A 56 14.37 -7.71 -5.95
C LEU A 56 15.81 -7.26 -6.08
N GLU A 57 16.15 -6.73 -7.25
CA GLU A 57 17.40 -6.00 -7.43
C GLU A 57 17.33 -4.66 -6.66
N PRO A 58 18.46 -4.10 -6.20
CA PRO A 58 18.48 -2.80 -5.54
C PRO A 58 17.79 -1.72 -6.38
N GLY A 59 16.84 -1.01 -5.77
CA GLY A 59 16.09 0.05 -6.43
C GLY A 59 14.86 -0.41 -7.22
N GLN A 60 14.63 -1.71 -7.35
CA GLN A 60 13.38 -2.23 -7.92
C GLN A 60 12.24 -2.16 -6.89
N ASP A 61 11.03 -1.97 -7.39
CA ASP A 61 9.81 -2.13 -6.61
C ASP A 61 9.05 -3.40 -7.03
N PRO A 62 8.23 -3.99 -6.14
CA PRO A 62 7.53 -5.23 -6.44
C PRO A 62 6.41 -5.08 -7.47
N TRP A 63 6.03 -3.86 -7.80
CA TRP A 63 4.96 -3.56 -8.76
C TRP A 63 5.43 -3.58 -10.21
N SER A 64 6.73 -3.41 -10.42
CA SER A 64 7.37 -3.31 -11.74
C SER A 64 7.98 -4.62 -12.24
N VAL A 65 7.92 -5.69 -11.46
CA VAL A 65 8.52 -6.97 -11.79
C VAL A 65 7.47 -8.05 -12.01
N PRO A 66 7.73 -9.07 -12.83
CA PRO A 66 6.85 -10.23 -12.93
C PRO A 66 6.73 -10.93 -11.58
N LEU A 67 5.50 -11.15 -11.13
CA LEU A 67 5.23 -11.85 -9.87
C LEU A 67 5.05 -13.35 -10.09
N PRO A 68 5.44 -14.18 -9.11
CA PRO A 68 5.37 -15.64 -9.23
C PRO A 68 3.96 -16.19 -9.49
N SER A 69 2.93 -15.52 -8.97
CA SER A 69 1.55 -15.94 -9.13
C SER A 69 0.55 -14.82 -8.82
N LYS A 70 -0.70 -15.01 -9.23
CA LYS A 70 -1.81 -14.12 -8.83
C LYS A 70 -2.01 -14.09 -7.31
N HIS A 71 -1.73 -15.18 -6.62
CA HIS A 71 -1.82 -15.26 -5.17
C HIS A 71 -0.78 -14.35 -4.49
N VAL A 72 0.45 -14.35 -4.99
CA VAL A 72 1.50 -13.43 -4.51
C VAL A 72 1.11 -11.99 -4.80
N ALA A 73 0.61 -11.70 -6.00
CA ALA A 73 0.14 -10.37 -6.35
C ALA A 73 -0.99 -9.88 -5.43
N ASP A 74 -1.99 -10.73 -5.17
CA ASP A 74 -3.09 -10.40 -4.26
C ASP A 74 -2.57 -10.06 -2.85
N ARG A 75 -1.67 -10.87 -2.32
CA ARG A 75 -1.08 -10.62 -1.00
C ARG A 75 -0.23 -9.35 -0.94
N LEU A 76 0.52 -9.05 -2.00
CA LEU A 76 1.29 -7.81 -2.09
C LEU A 76 0.39 -6.59 -2.03
N HIS A 77 -0.71 -6.59 -2.76
CA HIS A 77 -1.68 -5.48 -2.81
C HIS A 77 -2.44 -5.26 -1.49
N ARG A 78 -2.39 -6.21 -0.55
CA ARG A 78 -2.96 -6.09 0.80
C ARG A 78 -2.09 -5.29 1.75
N PHE A 79 -0.79 -5.17 1.50
CA PHE A 79 0.17 -4.41 2.30
C PHE A 79 0.35 -4.92 3.74
N ALA A 80 0.12 -6.19 4.02
CA ALA A 80 0.35 -6.77 5.36
C ALA A 80 1.82 -6.73 5.78
N TRP A 81 2.74 -6.60 4.85
CA TRP A 81 4.19 -6.47 5.04
C TRP A 81 4.61 -5.04 5.42
N LEU A 82 3.79 -4.04 5.19
CA LEU A 82 4.15 -2.63 5.37
C LEU A 82 4.52 -2.27 6.82
N PRO A 83 3.76 -2.68 7.85
CA PRO A 83 4.14 -2.43 9.24
C PRO A 83 5.48 -3.04 9.64
N ASP A 84 5.85 -4.18 9.07
CA ASP A 84 7.12 -4.85 9.35
C ASP A 84 8.31 -4.06 8.83
N LEU A 85 8.14 -3.42 7.69
CA LEU A 85 9.14 -2.55 7.09
C LEU A 85 9.28 -1.25 7.88
N PHE A 86 8.19 -0.63 8.30
CA PHE A 86 8.23 0.55 9.18
C PHE A 86 8.93 0.26 10.51
N ALA A 87 8.81 -0.95 11.05
CA ALA A 87 9.45 -1.36 12.28
C ALA A 87 10.98 -1.45 12.19
N GLN A 88 11.56 -1.34 10.99
CA GLN A 88 13.02 -1.35 10.77
C GLN A 88 13.69 0.03 10.96
N GLY A 89 13.01 0.96 11.59
CA GLY A 89 13.53 2.29 11.87
C GLY A 89 13.40 3.24 10.65
N GLU A 90 14.20 4.32 10.67
CA GLU A 90 14.09 5.38 9.66
C GLU A 90 14.31 4.89 8.22
N GLN A 91 15.31 4.04 8.01
CA GLN A 91 15.57 3.48 6.68
C GLN A 91 14.43 2.58 6.19
N GLY A 92 13.81 1.82 7.11
CA GLY A 92 12.63 1.04 6.80
C GLY A 92 11.44 1.93 6.43
N ALA A 93 11.23 3.01 7.15
CA ALA A 93 10.19 3.99 6.85
C ALA A 93 10.38 4.65 5.47
N VAL A 94 11.60 5.03 5.13
CA VAL A 94 11.92 5.58 3.80
C VAL A 94 11.59 4.58 2.70
N ARG A 95 11.99 3.32 2.84
CA ARG A 95 11.66 2.26 1.88
C ARG A 95 10.16 1.99 1.81
N ALA A 96 9.49 1.96 2.94
CA ALA A 96 8.04 1.74 3.01
C ALA A 96 7.28 2.82 2.23
N ARG A 97 7.60 4.08 2.45
CA ARG A 97 7.01 5.21 1.70
C ARG A 97 7.30 5.12 0.21
N ALA A 98 8.54 4.79 -0.17
CA ALA A 98 8.90 4.63 -1.58
C ALA A 98 8.07 3.52 -2.27
N HIS A 99 7.82 2.40 -1.60
CA HIS A 99 6.98 1.34 -2.15
C HIS A 99 5.51 1.74 -2.25
N VAL A 100 4.99 2.50 -1.30
CA VAL A 100 3.63 3.04 -1.36
C VAL A 100 3.50 4.04 -2.51
N ASP A 101 4.45 4.96 -2.66
CA ASP A 101 4.47 5.92 -3.76
C ASP A 101 4.51 5.25 -5.12
N ALA A 102 5.36 4.23 -5.27
CA ALA A 102 5.43 3.43 -6.49
C ALA A 102 4.10 2.70 -6.77
N TRP A 103 3.44 2.17 -5.73
CA TRP A 103 2.12 1.58 -5.87
C TRP A 103 1.07 2.60 -6.34
N ILE A 104 1.05 3.78 -5.74
CA ILE A 104 0.13 4.86 -6.11
C ILE A 104 0.36 5.28 -7.57
N ALA A 105 1.61 5.41 -7.98
CA ALA A 105 1.95 5.77 -9.36
C ALA A 105 1.42 4.74 -10.38
N GLN A 106 1.47 3.44 -10.06
CA GLN A 106 1.07 2.38 -10.97
C GLN A 106 -0.40 1.96 -10.82
N ASN A 107 -0.96 2.03 -9.62
CA ASN A 107 -2.28 1.51 -9.28
C ASN A 107 -3.24 2.55 -8.70
N GLY A 108 -2.84 3.80 -8.59
CA GLY A 108 -3.67 4.87 -8.03
C GLY A 108 -4.94 5.15 -8.84
N ARG A 109 -4.95 4.77 -10.12
CA ARG A 109 -6.17 4.71 -10.93
C ARG A 109 -6.81 3.34 -10.76
N PHE A 110 -8.15 3.32 -10.78
CA PHE A 110 -8.90 2.07 -10.67
C PHE A 110 -8.43 1.05 -11.70
N ASN A 111 -8.14 -0.17 -11.23
CA ASN A 111 -7.99 -1.36 -12.07
C ASN A 111 -8.69 -2.55 -11.39
N GLY A 112 -9.17 -3.50 -12.21
CA GLY A 112 -10.03 -4.58 -11.74
C GLY A 112 -9.34 -5.59 -10.81
N PHE A 113 -8.02 -5.58 -10.69
CA PHE A 113 -7.30 -6.49 -9.81
C PHE A 113 -6.97 -5.84 -8.45
N ALA A 114 -6.25 -4.72 -8.45
CA ALA A 114 -5.77 -4.07 -7.24
C ALA A 114 -6.89 -3.42 -6.41
N TRP A 115 -8.00 -3.07 -7.04
CA TRP A 115 -9.13 -2.39 -6.42
C TRP A 115 -10.32 -3.30 -6.09
N ARG A 116 -10.13 -4.62 -6.07
CA ARG A 116 -11.13 -5.52 -5.53
C ARG A 116 -11.37 -5.21 -4.05
N LEU A 117 -12.55 -5.52 -3.55
CA LEU A 117 -12.99 -5.17 -2.19
C LEU A 117 -12.02 -5.67 -1.12
N ASP A 118 -11.67 -6.95 -1.14
CA ASP A 118 -10.81 -7.59 -0.15
C ASP A 118 -9.42 -6.95 -0.04
N PRO A 119 -8.61 -6.89 -1.11
CA PRO A 119 -7.29 -6.27 -1.03
C PRO A 119 -7.37 -4.78 -0.70
N THR A 120 -8.40 -4.08 -1.15
CA THR A 120 -8.61 -2.65 -0.84
C THR A 120 -8.88 -2.45 0.65
N ALA A 121 -9.75 -3.24 1.26
CA ALA A 121 -10.04 -3.17 2.68
C ALA A 121 -8.80 -3.50 3.54
N ALA A 122 -8.07 -4.56 3.18
CA ALA A 122 -6.84 -4.94 3.86
C ALA A 122 -5.75 -3.87 3.76
N ARG A 123 -5.56 -3.31 2.57
CA ARG A 123 -4.61 -2.20 2.32
C ARG A 123 -4.94 -0.98 3.15
N LEU A 124 -6.20 -0.57 3.16
CA LEU A 124 -6.65 0.56 3.97
C LEU A 124 -6.35 0.34 5.45
N TRP A 125 -6.64 -0.85 5.98
CA TRP A 125 -6.33 -1.22 7.35
C TRP A 125 -4.82 -1.11 7.66
N HIS A 126 -3.97 -1.68 6.82
CA HIS A 126 -2.53 -1.66 7.05
C HIS A 126 -1.92 -0.26 6.88
N TRP A 127 -2.43 0.53 5.96
CA TRP A 127 -2.00 1.92 5.82
C TRP A 127 -2.39 2.77 7.04
N LEU A 128 -3.60 2.61 7.55
CA LEU A 128 -4.05 3.30 8.76
C LEU A 128 -3.26 2.88 10.01
N ARG A 129 -2.86 1.61 10.09
CA ARG A 129 -1.99 1.12 11.17
C ARG A 129 -0.62 1.79 11.19
N CYS A 130 -0.06 2.09 10.03
CA CYS A 130 1.21 2.81 9.93
C CYS A 130 1.06 4.29 10.37
N GLY A 131 -0.16 4.81 10.40
CA GLY A 131 -0.47 6.12 10.96
C GLY A 131 0.19 7.28 10.21
N GLU A 132 0.55 8.30 10.96
CA GLU A 132 1.15 9.52 10.41
C GLU A 132 2.48 9.26 9.71
N ASP A 133 3.25 8.29 10.19
CA ASP A 133 4.57 7.93 9.62
C ASP A 133 4.49 7.59 8.11
N LEU A 134 3.35 7.13 7.64
CA LEU A 134 3.15 6.84 6.22
C LEU A 134 2.95 8.11 5.39
N PHE A 135 2.41 9.17 5.99
CA PHE A 135 1.93 10.36 5.27
C PHE A 135 2.82 11.61 5.50
N GLU A 136 3.90 11.47 6.23
CA GLU A 136 4.95 12.47 6.36
C GLU A 136 5.91 12.40 5.16
#